data_fcc8c9613579af706ea9992debd90803
#
_entry.id   fcc8c9613579af706ea9992debd90803
#
_cell.length_a   1.000
_cell.length_b   1.000
_cell.length_c   1.000
_cell.angle_alpha   90.00
_cell.angle_beta   90.00
_cell.angle_gamma   90.00
#
_symmetry.space_group_name_H-M   'P 1'
#
loop_
_entity.id
_entity.type
_entity.pdbx_description
1 polymer ?
#
loop_
_entity_poly.entity_id
_entity_poly.type
_entity_poly.pdbx_seq_one_letter_code
_entity_poly.pdbx_strand_id
1 'polypeptide(L)'
;DQARLRPNPEIAFEAENIAGSGAFSGLQATEYTLSLSQRLELGGKRGARVRAAQAEARVATLSGALSVAQLGRSVRERYVEAVAAAARLELARDIVERNRELARIAGVLVDVGREPPLRSLRAEAALAEALAELEAALAADSAARNALAALWGEAAPAADVPSVFPEIEPPATLLASPSALRLQVARAEREAADAAIARERSLGIPDPAISAGIRRFEESRDQAFLVG
;
A
#
# COMPACT_ATOMS: atom_id res chain seq x y z
N ASP A 1 7.01 -8.84 -17.35
CA ASP A 1 7.66 -9.68 -18.38
C ASP A 1 6.76 -10.85 -18.83
N GLN A 2 6.01 -11.51 -17.95
CA GLN A 2 5.15 -12.66 -18.31
C GLN A 2 4.12 -12.33 -19.39
N ALA A 3 3.55 -11.14 -19.41
CA ALA A 3 2.57 -10.72 -20.41
C ALA A 3 3.12 -10.74 -21.86
N ARG A 4 4.44 -10.74 -22.03
CA ARG A 4 5.11 -10.76 -23.35
C ARG A 4 5.36 -12.18 -23.89
N LEU A 5 5.20 -13.19 -23.06
CA LEU A 5 5.47 -14.57 -23.48
C LEU A 5 4.41 -15.03 -24.50
N ARG A 6 4.84 -15.85 -25.45
CA ARG A 6 3.97 -16.59 -26.36
C ARG A 6 3.52 -17.89 -25.68
N PRO A 7 2.41 -18.50 -26.11
CA PRO A 7 2.07 -19.84 -25.70
C PRO A 7 3.21 -20.81 -25.99
N ASN A 8 3.47 -21.72 -25.05
CA ASN A 8 4.50 -22.74 -25.25
C ASN A 8 4.04 -23.74 -26.30
N PRO A 9 4.97 -24.33 -27.07
CA PRO A 9 4.68 -25.50 -27.88
C PRO A 9 4.31 -26.68 -26.98
N GLU A 10 3.37 -27.49 -27.43
CA GLU A 10 2.88 -28.68 -26.74
C GLU A 10 3.39 -29.91 -27.49
N ILE A 11 4.02 -30.84 -26.78
CA ILE A 11 4.39 -32.16 -27.31
C ILE A 11 3.39 -33.17 -26.76
N ALA A 12 2.72 -33.89 -27.64
CA ALA A 12 1.82 -34.97 -27.26
C ALA A 12 2.33 -36.30 -27.80
N PHE A 13 2.26 -37.32 -26.93
CA PHE A 13 2.47 -38.72 -27.31
C PHE A 13 1.19 -39.50 -27.03
N GLU A 14 0.66 -40.14 -28.08
CA GLU A 14 -0.56 -40.90 -28.01
C GLU A 14 -0.23 -42.32 -28.46
N ALA A 15 -0.80 -43.32 -27.74
CA ALA A 15 -0.74 -44.70 -28.13
C ALA A 15 -2.18 -45.22 -28.18
N GLU A 16 -2.61 -45.63 -29.34
CA GLU A 16 -3.97 -46.10 -29.62
C GLU A 16 -3.95 -47.63 -29.85
N ASN A 17 -5.10 -48.26 -29.67
CA ASN A 17 -5.27 -49.70 -29.91
C ASN A 17 -4.30 -50.63 -29.11
N ILE A 18 -3.97 -50.24 -27.86
CA ILE A 18 -2.98 -50.97 -27.04
C ILE A 18 -3.53 -52.32 -26.57
N ALA A 19 -4.87 -52.44 -26.41
CA ALA A 19 -5.55 -53.66 -25.97
C ALA A 19 -6.99 -53.65 -26.50
N GLY A 20 -7.44 -54.82 -26.93
CA GLY A 20 -8.80 -55.00 -27.45
C GLY A 20 -9.14 -56.44 -27.74
N SER A 21 -10.22 -56.72 -28.49
CA SER A 21 -10.63 -58.03 -28.93
C SER A 21 -10.65 -58.11 -30.46
N GLY A 22 -10.53 -59.33 -30.99
CA GLY A 22 -10.53 -59.53 -32.45
C GLY A 22 -9.27 -58.98 -33.11
N ALA A 23 -9.44 -58.10 -34.13
CA ALA A 23 -8.31 -57.50 -34.85
C ALA A 23 -7.41 -56.61 -33.98
N PHE A 24 -7.91 -56.14 -32.82
CA PHE A 24 -7.20 -55.28 -31.87
C PHE A 24 -6.65 -56.09 -30.64
N SER A 25 -6.54 -57.39 -30.75
CA SER A 25 -6.01 -58.23 -29.68
C SER A 25 -4.45 -58.12 -29.60
N GLY A 26 -3.93 -57.86 -28.40
CA GLY A 26 -2.49 -57.67 -28.19
C GLY A 26 -1.98 -56.31 -28.67
N LEU A 27 -0.66 -56.22 -28.96
CA LEU A 27 0.02 -54.98 -29.36
C LEU A 27 0.20 -54.81 -30.89
N GLN A 28 -0.27 -55.78 -31.69
CA GLN A 28 0.01 -55.81 -33.13
C GLN A 28 -0.73 -54.70 -33.91
N ALA A 29 -1.89 -54.28 -33.42
CA ALA A 29 -2.66 -53.17 -34.02
C ALA A 29 -2.37 -51.80 -33.38
N THR A 30 -1.33 -51.72 -32.55
CA THR A 30 -1.02 -50.46 -31.85
C THR A 30 -0.49 -49.40 -32.81
N GLU A 31 -0.99 -48.19 -32.61
CA GLU A 31 -0.52 -46.98 -33.30
C GLU A 31 0.11 -46.05 -32.29
N TYR A 32 1.29 -45.54 -32.63
CA TYR A 32 2.02 -44.55 -31.81
C TYR A 32 2.10 -43.23 -32.57
N THR A 33 1.58 -42.18 -31.97
CA THR A 33 1.63 -40.81 -32.52
C THR A 33 2.47 -39.91 -31.64
N LEU A 34 3.49 -39.28 -32.20
CA LEU A 34 4.22 -38.20 -31.57
C LEU A 34 3.92 -36.93 -32.37
N SER A 35 3.38 -35.91 -31.71
CA SER A 35 3.05 -34.65 -32.33
C SER A 35 3.58 -33.46 -31.55
N LEU A 36 3.88 -32.39 -32.29
CA LEU A 36 4.22 -31.07 -31.78
C LEU A 36 3.13 -30.10 -32.24
N SER A 37 2.52 -29.40 -31.32
CA SER A 37 1.49 -28.39 -31.59
C SER A 37 1.92 -27.02 -31.09
N GLN A 38 1.62 -25.99 -31.86
CA GLN A 38 1.85 -24.59 -31.51
C GLN A 38 0.61 -23.76 -31.75
N ARG A 39 0.09 -23.17 -30.67
CA ARG A 39 -1.00 -22.19 -30.77
C ARG A 39 -0.47 -20.85 -31.26
N LEU A 40 -1.11 -20.29 -32.27
CA LEU A 40 -0.78 -18.98 -32.83
C LEU A 40 -1.77 -17.94 -32.33
N GLU A 41 -1.32 -17.04 -31.48
CA GLU A 41 -2.15 -15.94 -30.99
C GLU A 41 -2.43 -14.94 -32.14
N LEU A 42 -3.68 -14.88 -32.59
CA LEU A 42 -4.17 -13.91 -33.58
C LEU A 42 -4.87 -12.72 -32.90
N GLY A 43 -5.32 -11.75 -33.70
CA GLY A 43 -6.10 -10.60 -33.21
C GLY A 43 -5.36 -9.63 -32.29
N GLY A 44 -4.03 -9.69 -32.27
CA GLY A 44 -3.22 -8.79 -31.46
C GLY A 44 -3.30 -9.03 -29.95
N LYS A 45 -3.75 -10.23 -29.51
CA LYS A 45 -3.92 -10.63 -28.10
C LYS A 45 -2.69 -10.35 -27.25
N ARG A 46 -1.51 -10.76 -27.73
CA ARG A 46 -0.24 -10.48 -27.03
C ARG A 46 -0.02 -8.98 -26.82
N GLY A 47 -0.25 -8.16 -27.86
CA GLY A 47 -0.11 -6.72 -27.77
C GLY A 47 -1.10 -6.09 -26.79
N ALA A 48 -2.35 -6.55 -26.80
CA ALA A 48 -3.39 -6.09 -25.88
C ALA A 48 -3.08 -6.49 -24.43
N ARG A 49 -2.63 -7.73 -24.19
CA ARG A 49 -2.18 -8.22 -22.88
C ARG A 49 -1.00 -7.41 -22.33
N VAL A 50 -0.03 -7.09 -23.16
CA VAL A 50 1.14 -6.26 -22.78
C VAL A 50 0.70 -4.84 -22.41
N ARG A 51 -0.18 -4.22 -23.21
CA ARG A 51 -0.70 -2.87 -22.91
C ARG A 51 -1.47 -2.84 -21.61
N ALA A 52 -2.35 -3.82 -21.35
CA ALA A 52 -3.08 -3.93 -20.10
C ALA A 52 -2.14 -4.06 -18.90
N ALA A 53 -1.14 -4.95 -18.97
CA ALA A 53 -0.16 -5.13 -17.89
C ALA A 53 0.71 -3.87 -17.66
N GLN A 54 1.04 -3.12 -18.71
CA GLN A 54 1.76 -1.85 -18.58
C GLN A 54 0.89 -0.76 -17.92
N ALA A 55 -0.38 -0.68 -18.27
CA ALA A 55 -1.33 0.26 -17.66
C ALA A 55 -1.55 -0.06 -16.17
N GLU A 56 -1.72 -1.34 -15.81
CA GLU A 56 -1.79 -1.78 -14.42
C GLU A 56 -0.53 -1.45 -13.62
N ALA A 57 0.66 -1.67 -14.19
CA ALA A 57 1.92 -1.30 -13.56
C ALA A 57 2.04 0.22 -13.32
N ARG A 58 1.51 1.03 -14.25
CA ARG A 58 1.46 2.49 -14.07
C ARG A 58 0.54 2.90 -12.93
N VAL A 59 -0.64 2.27 -12.81
CA VAL A 59 -1.54 2.47 -11.66
C VAL A 59 -0.81 2.16 -10.36
N ALA A 60 -0.15 1.00 -10.27
CA ALA A 60 0.60 0.60 -9.07
C ALA A 60 1.70 1.59 -8.70
N THR A 61 2.46 2.09 -9.68
CA THR A 61 3.53 3.09 -9.47
C THR A 61 2.96 4.41 -8.94
N LEU A 62 1.87 4.92 -9.52
CA LEU A 62 1.25 6.18 -9.10
C LEU A 62 0.58 6.04 -7.73
N SER A 63 -0.06 4.90 -7.45
CA SER A 63 -0.64 4.59 -6.14
C SER A 63 0.43 4.50 -5.05
N GLY A 64 1.59 3.91 -5.36
CA GLY A 64 2.75 3.92 -4.47
C GLY A 64 3.23 5.34 -4.16
N ALA A 65 3.37 6.19 -5.18
CA ALA A 65 3.75 7.60 -5.01
C ALA A 65 2.72 8.37 -4.16
N LEU A 66 1.41 8.12 -4.37
CA LEU A 66 0.34 8.69 -3.57
C LEU A 66 0.43 8.27 -2.10
N SER A 67 0.69 6.98 -1.84
CA SER A 67 0.84 6.46 -0.48
C SER A 67 2.02 7.12 0.25
N VAL A 68 3.16 7.29 -0.42
CA VAL A 68 4.33 8.00 0.15
C VAL A 68 3.99 9.46 0.46
N ALA A 69 3.29 10.15 -0.45
CA ALA A 69 2.90 11.54 -0.23
C ALA A 69 1.91 11.68 0.93
N GLN A 70 0.97 10.75 1.08
CA GLN A 70 0.02 10.71 2.19
C GLN A 70 0.72 10.44 3.51
N LEU A 71 1.64 9.48 3.56
CA LEU A 71 2.44 9.21 4.76
C LEU A 71 3.24 10.44 5.17
N GLY A 72 3.95 11.07 4.23
CA GLY A 72 4.71 12.28 4.51
C GLY A 72 3.85 13.44 5.01
N ARG A 73 2.58 13.54 4.58
CA ARG A 73 1.61 14.47 5.13
C ARG A 73 1.23 14.11 6.57
N SER A 74 0.89 12.85 6.82
CA SER A 74 0.53 12.38 8.16
C SER A 74 1.66 12.58 9.17
N VAL A 75 2.91 12.32 8.78
CA VAL A 75 4.08 12.57 9.63
C VAL A 75 4.17 14.06 10.01
N ARG A 76 4.01 14.97 9.05
CA ARG A 76 4.06 16.42 9.34
C ARG A 76 2.92 16.85 10.26
N GLU A 77 1.70 16.38 10.02
CA GLU A 77 0.53 16.69 10.85
C GLU A 77 0.77 16.24 12.29
N ARG A 78 1.18 14.99 12.50
CA ARG A 78 1.47 14.45 13.84
C ARG A 78 2.67 15.11 14.51
N TYR A 79 3.68 15.48 13.75
CA TYR A 79 4.82 16.21 14.27
C TYR A 79 4.42 17.61 14.78
N VAL A 80 3.63 18.35 14.01
CA VAL A 80 3.11 19.67 14.41
C VAL A 80 2.24 19.54 15.66
N GLU A 81 1.37 18.51 15.74
CA GLU A 81 0.56 18.23 16.93
C GLU A 81 1.43 17.96 18.17
N ALA A 82 2.50 17.17 18.01
CA ALA A 82 3.41 16.84 19.10
C ALA A 82 4.20 18.07 19.59
N VAL A 83 4.71 18.91 18.68
CA VAL A 83 5.37 20.18 19.03
C VAL A 83 4.41 21.12 19.76
N ALA A 84 3.16 21.22 19.29
CA ALA A 84 2.15 22.07 19.94
C ALA A 84 1.77 21.53 21.33
N ALA A 85 1.71 20.21 21.51
CA ALA A 85 1.44 19.61 22.82
C ALA A 85 2.61 19.85 23.80
N ALA A 86 3.85 19.69 23.36
CA ALA A 86 5.04 20.01 24.14
C ALA A 86 5.08 21.49 24.59
N ALA A 87 4.76 22.42 23.67
CA ALA A 87 4.69 23.84 23.99
C ALA A 87 3.61 24.18 25.03
N ARG A 88 2.43 23.54 24.91
CA ARG A 88 1.35 23.68 25.89
C ARG A 88 1.73 23.13 27.26
N LEU A 89 2.47 22.01 27.29
CA LEU A 89 2.97 21.43 28.53
C LEU A 89 3.95 22.38 29.25
N GLU A 90 4.88 23.01 28.53
CA GLU A 90 5.78 24.02 29.11
C GLU A 90 4.98 25.21 29.66
N LEU A 91 4.04 25.73 28.90
CA LEU A 91 3.17 26.82 29.35
C LEU A 91 2.40 26.46 30.63
N ALA A 92 1.83 25.24 30.70
CA ALA A 92 1.11 24.75 31.86
C ALA A 92 2.02 24.67 33.11
N ARG A 93 3.29 24.24 32.94
CA ARG A 93 4.28 24.24 34.01
C ARG A 93 4.55 25.67 34.53
N ASP A 94 4.75 26.61 33.63
CA ASP A 94 4.98 28.02 34.00
C ASP A 94 3.78 28.62 34.75
N ILE A 95 2.56 28.29 34.31
CA ILE A 95 1.33 28.73 34.96
C ILE A 95 1.23 28.18 36.40
N VAL A 96 1.54 26.90 36.60
CA VAL A 96 1.56 26.30 37.95
C VAL A 96 2.58 26.99 38.82
N GLU A 97 3.80 27.26 38.37
CA GLU A 97 4.81 27.93 39.17
C GLU A 97 4.35 29.36 39.59
N ARG A 98 3.76 30.10 38.67
CA ARG A 98 3.23 31.46 38.97
C ARG A 98 2.06 31.41 39.96
N ASN A 99 1.12 30.49 39.78
CA ASN A 99 -0.01 30.34 40.72
C ASN A 99 0.44 29.85 42.09
N ARG A 100 1.47 29.00 42.16
CA ARG A 100 2.08 28.55 43.40
C ARG A 100 2.65 29.72 44.21
N GLU A 101 3.40 30.60 43.52
CA GLU A 101 3.99 31.78 44.15
C GLU A 101 2.89 32.78 44.58
N LEU A 102 1.83 32.98 43.76
CA LEU A 102 0.69 33.82 44.12
C LEU A 102 -0.07 33.28 45.34
N ALA A 103 -0.29 31.97 45.43
CA ALA A 103 -0.93 31.34 46.60
C ALA A 103 -0.07 31.51 47.85
N ARG A 104 1.25 31.33 47.74
CA ARG A 104 2.19 31.54 48.82
C ARG A 104 2.15 33.00 49.34
N ILE A 105 2.19 33.98 48.43
CA ILE A 105 2.12 35.40 48.80
C ILE A 105 0.80 35.76 49.44
N ALA A 106 -0.33 35.27 48.88
CA ALA A 106 -1.68 35.49 49.43
C ALA A 106 -1.81 34.93 50.83
N GLY A 107 -1.29 33.70 51.08
CA GLY A 107 -1.27 33.10 52.42
C GLY A 107 -0.51 33.97 53.44
N VAL A 108 0.70 34.39 53.13
CA VAL A 108 1.48 35.27 54.00
C VAL A 108 0.76 36.58 54.32
N LEU A 109 0.12 37.22 53.34
CA LEU A 109 -0.63 38.48 53.54
C LEU A 109 -1.88 38.28 54.41
N VAL A 110 -2.56 37.15 54.34
CA VAL A 110 -3.68 36.79 55.20
C VAL A 110 -3.17 36.52 56.64
N ASP A 111 -2.09 35.76 56.79
CA ASP A 111 -1.52 35.41 58.08
C ASP A 111 -1.07 36.63 58.92
N VAL A 112 -0.57 37.67 58.21
CA VAL A 112 -0.21 38.96 58.85
C VAL A 112 -1.35 39.96 58.96
N GLY A 113 -2.60 39.50 58.64
CA GLY A 113 -3.80 40.30 58.76
C GLY A 113 -3.97 41.44 57.74
N ARG A 114 -3.18 41.44 56.63
CA ARG A 114 -3.21 42.48 55.62
C ARG A 114 -4.25 42.20 54.52
N GLU A 115 -4.73 41.00 54.38
CA GLU A 115 -5.71 40.60 53.36
C GLU A 115 -6.78 39.68 54.00
N PRO A 116 -7.99 39.66 53.46
CA PRO A 116 -9.04 38.76 53.94
C PRO A 116 -8.78 37.33 53.54
N PRO A 117 -9.25 36.31 54.38
CA PRO A 117 -9.04 34.88 54.09
C PRO A 117 -9.54 34.41 52.72
N LEU A 118 -10.56 35.06 52.18
CA LEU A 118 -11.09 34.76 50.84
C LEU A 118 -10.03 34.89 49.75
N ARG A 119 -8.97 35.72 49.96
CA ARG A 119 -7.93 35.93 48.97
C ARG A 119 -6.99 34.71 48.85
N SER A 120 -6.60 34.09 49.97
CA SER A 120 -5.82 32.84 49.93
C SER A 120 -6.64 31.71 49.36
N LEU A 121 -7.91 31.55 49.72
CA LEU A 121 -8.77 30.53 49.14
C LEU A 121 -8.92 30.64 47.63
N ARG A 122 -9.02 31.85 47.07
CA ARG A 122 -9.06 32.07 45.61
C ARG A 122 -7.74 31.71 44.96
N ALA A 123 -6.63 32.06 45.56
CA ALA A 123 -5.31 31.75 45.01
C ALA A 123 -5.02 30.23 45.06
N GLU A 124 -5.44 29.56 46.11
CA GLU A 124 -5.37 28.09 46.25
C GLU A 124 -6.24 27.39 45.21
N ALA A 125 -7.49 27.88 44.98
CA ALA A 125 -8.37 27.34 43.96
C ALA A 125 -7.77 27.50 42.55
N ALA A 126 -7.17 28.68 42.24
CA ALA A 126 -6.46 28.91 40.96
C ALA A 126 -5.23 27.99 40.78
N LEU A 127 -4.52 27.72 41.88
CA LEU A 127 -3.41 26.75 41.86
C LEU A 127 -3.93 25.33 41.59
N ALA A 128 -5.02 24.92 42.22
CA ALA A 128 -5.60 23.58 42.03
C ALA A 128 -6.10 23.41 40.60
N GLU A 129 -6.69 24.44 39.98
CA GLU A 129 -7.08 24.44 38.56
C GLU A 129 -5.86 24.32 37.64
N ALA A 130 -4.81 25.11 37.89
CA ALA A 130 -3.58 25.05 37.10
C ALA A 130 -2.87 23.68 37.18
N LEU A 131 -2.93 23.01 38.34
CA LEU A 131 -2.41 21.64 38.51
C LEU A 131 -3.23 20.63 37.71
N ALA A 132 -4.56 20.74 37.67
CA ALA A 132 -5.39 19.86 36.83
C ALA A 132 -5.13 20.08 35.34
N GLU A 133 -4.91 21.31 34.90
CA GLU A 133 -4.52 21.60 33.51
C GLU A 133 -3.13 21.06 33.17
N LEU A 134 -2.18 21.07 34.09
CA LEU A 134 -0.86 20.47 33.90
C LEU A 134 -0.96 18.95 33.69
N GLU A 135 -1.77 18.26 34.48
CA GLU A 135 -2.02 16.81 34.29
C GLU A 135 -2.66 16.51 32.93
N ALA A 136 -3.61 17.33 32.49
CA ALA A 136 -4.22 17.19 31.18
C ALA A 136 -3.18 17.44 30.05
N ALA A 137 -2.31 18.45 30.20
CA ALA A 137 -1.25 18.74 29.23
C ALA A 137 -0.19 17.63 29.16
N LEU A 138 0.18 17.01 30.30
CA LEU A 138 1.06 15.83 30.34
C LEU A 138 0.47 14.64 29.56
N ALA A 139 -0.81 14.35 29.79
CA ALA A 139 -1.50 13.29 29.07
C ALA A 139 -1.57 13.58 27.55
N ALA A 140 -1.85 14.82 27.17
CA ALA A 140 -1.91 15.24 25.77
C ALA A 140 -0.56 15.16 25.07
N ASP A 141 0.55 15.57 25.71
CA ASP A 141 1.91 15.45 25.17
C ASP A 141 2.29 13.99 24.97
N SER A 142 2.04 13.13 25.96
CA SER A 142 2.28 11.69 25.83
C SER A 142 1.46 11.07 24.70
N ALA A 143 0.19 11.40 24.57
CA ALA A 143 -0.67 10.89 23.51
C ALA A 143 -0.20 11.35 22.12
N ALA A 144 0.21 12.61 21.97
CA ALA A 144 0.71 13.15 20.71
C ALA A 144 2.04 12.49 20.28
N ARG A 145 2.95 12.27 21.23
CA ARG A 145 4.23 11.55 20.97
C ARG A 145 4.00 10.09 20.60
N ASN A 146 3.06 9.41 21.25
CA ASN A 146 2.67 8.05 20.92
C ASN A 146 2.08 7.97 19.49
N ALA A 147 1.19 8.90 19.16
CA ALA A 147 0.57 8.96 17.84
C ALA A 147 1.59 9.23 16.72
N LEU A 148 2.63 10.01 17.01
CA LEU A 148 3.74 10.23 16.07
C LEU A 148 4.56 8.93 15.91
N ALA A 149 4.99 8.29 16.99
CA ALA A 149 5.80 7.07 16.98
C ALA A 149 5.07 5.88 16.30
N ALA A 150 3.75 5.79 16.43
CA ALA A 150 2.95 4.76 15.80
C ALA A 150 3.04 4.76 14.26
N LEU A 151 3.41 5.88 13.61
CA LEU A 151 3.55 5.95 12.16
C LEU A 151 4.70 5.09 11.60
N TRP A 152 5.69 4.77 12.42
CA TRP A 152 6.79 3.85 12.05
C TRP A 152 6.84 2.58 12.90
N GLY A 153 5.76 2.31 13.66
CA GLY A 153 5.58 1.06 14.39
C GLY A 153 6.31 0.99 15.74
N GLU A 154 6.80 2.10 16.29
CA GLU A 154 7.36 2.13 17.62
C GLU A 154 6.27 2.17 18.69
N ALA A 155 6.44 1.34 19.74
CA ALA A 155 5.56 1.31 20.90
C ALA A 155 5.91 2.38 21.95
N ALA A 156 7.16 2.91 21.92
CA ALA A 156 7.61 3.96 22.81
C ALA A 156 7.27 5.35 22.24
N PRO A 157 6.94 6.35 23.09
CA PRO A 157 6.71 7.72 22.64
C PRO A 157 7.95 8.30 21.97
N ALA A 158 7.78 9.14 20.96
CA ALA A 158 8.90 9.86 20.33
C ALA A 158 9.65 10.72 21.37
N ALA A 159 10.96 10.50 21.49
CA ALA A 159 11.78 11.08 22.57
C ALA A 159 12.08 12.58 22.35
N ASP A 160 12.51 12.95 21.13
CA ASP A 160 13.03 14.30 20.85
C ASP A 160 12.00 15.12 20.07
N VAL A 161 11.00 15.65 20.77
CA VAL A 161 10.05 16.61 20.20
C VAL A 161 10.30 17.98 20.84
N PRO A 162 10.72 19.00 20.06
CA PRO A 162 10.95 20.34 20.63
C PRO A 162 9.62 20.98 21.01
N SER A 163 9.68 21.90 22.00
CA SER A 163 8.54 22.73 22.41
C SER A 163 8.39 24.02 21.58
N VAL A 164 9.34 24.28 20.70
CA VAL A 164 9.34 25.44 19.81
C VAL A 164 9.29 24.96 18.38
N PHE A 165 8.42 25.55 17.57
CA PHE A 165 8.34 25.23 16.15
C PHE A 165 9.67 25.60 15.48
N PRO A 166 10.30 24.62 14.77
CA PRO A 166 11.50 24.93 14.01
C PRO A 166 11.15 25.88 12.86
N GLU A 167 12.07 26.76 12.51
CA GLU A 167 11.95 27.57 11.31
C GLU A 167 11.99 26.65 10.10
N ILE A 168 10.85 26.53 9.39
CA ILE A 168 10.71 25.62 8.26
C ILE A 168 11.01 26.43 6.99
N GLU A 169 12.20 26.20 6.42
CA GLU A 169 12.45 26.65 5.05
C GLU A 169 11.53 25.89 4.08
N PRO A 170 10.84 26.59 3.16
CA PRO A 170 10.03 25.92 2.16
C PRO A 170 10.93 25.00 1.32
N PRO A 171 10.50 23.76 1.04
CA PRO A 171 11.30 22.83 0.26
C PRO A 171 11.58 23.42 -1.12
N ALA A 172 12.84 23.37 -1.57
CA ALA A 172 13.28 23.86 -2.87
C ALA A 172 12.54 23.21 -4.04
N THR A 173 11.98 22.04 -3.82
CA THR A 173 11.15 21.31 -4.80
C THR A 173 9.77 21.06 -4.19
N LEU A 174 8.73 21.61 -4.82
CA LEU A 174 7.35 21.31 -4.45
C LEU A 174 7.08 19.85 -4.74
N LEU A 175 6.95 19.03 -3.71
CA LEU A 175 6.45 17.68 -3.85
C LEU A 175 5.03 17.75 -4.44
N ALA A 176 4.74 16.85 -5.39
CA ALA A 176 3.41 16.77 -5.99
C ALA A 176 2.35 16.64 -4.88
N SER A 177 1.34 17.50 -4.91
CA SER A 177 0.30 17.45 -3.90
C SER A 177 -0.47 16.12 -3.96
N PRO A 178 -0.92 15.57 -2.83
CA PRO A 178 -1.74 14.35 -2.83
C PRO A 178 -2.99 14.45 -3.72
N SER A 179 -3.57 15.63 -3.87
CA SER A 179 -4.72 15.87 -4.76
C SER A 179 -4.35 15.73 -6.24
N ALA A 180 -3.20 16.25 -6.65
CA ALA A 180 -2.70 16.07 -8.02
C ALA A 180 -2.36 14.61 -8.33
N LEU A 181 -1.76 13.89 -7.37
CA LEU A 181 -1.47 12.47 -7.50
C LEU A 181 -2.75 11.63 -7.58
N ARG A 182 -3.78 11.92 -6.78
CA ARG A 182 -5.09 11.25 -6.88
C ARG A 182 -5.70 11.38 -8.26
N LEU A 183 -5.62 12.56 -8.86
CA LEU A 183 -6.10 12.76 -10.23
C LEU A 183 -5.30 11.95 -11.25
N GLN A 184 -3.98 11.83 -11.07
CA GLN A 184 -3.14 11.00 -11.93
C GLN A 184 -3.46 9.51 -11.78
N VAL A 185 -3.69 9.02 -10.55
CA VAL A 185 -4.14 7.65 -10.29
C VAL A 185 -5.46 7.37 -11.00
N ALA A 186 -6.47 8.21 -10.82
CA ALA A 186 -7.78 8.04 -11.45
C ALA A 186 -7.70 8.03 -12.99
N ARG A 187 -6.83 8.84 -13.58
CA ARG A 187 -6.57 8.79 -15.03
C ARG A 187 -5.90 7.50 -15.47
N ALA A 188 -4.91 7.03 -14.71
CA ALA A 188 -4.24 5.76 -15.00
C ALA A 188 -5.18 4.56 -14.84
N GLU A 189 -6.07 4.57 -13.85
CA GLU A 189 -7.11 3.55 -13.65
C GLU A 189 -8.07 3.50 -14.85
N ARG A 190 -8.48 4.65 -15.39
CA ARG A 190 -9.28 4.71 -16.59
C ARG A 190 -8.52 4.13 -17.81
N GLU A 191 -7.25 4.51 -17.99
CA GLU A 191 -6.39 3.96 -19.06
C GLU A 191 -6.23 2.43 -18.92
N ALA A 192 -6.10 1.91 -17.69
CA ALA A 192 -6.03 0.48 -17.43
C ALA A 192 -7.35 -0.23 -17.75
N ALA A 193 -8.49 0.38 -17.42
CA ALA A 193 -9.82 -0.15 -17.79
C ALA A 193 -10.02 -0.19 -19.31
N ASP A 194 -9.63 0.87 -20.03
CA ASP A 194 -9.69 0.91 -21.50
C ASP A 194 -8.78 -0.17 -22.13
N ALA A 195 -7.57 -0.37 -21.58
CA ALA A 195 -6.67 -1.43 -22.03
C ALA A 195 -7.21 -2.84 -21.72
N ALA A 196 -7.86 -3.03 -20.57
CA ALA A 196 -8.54 -4.28 -20.23
C ALA A 196 -9.69 -4.59 -21.21
N ILE A 197 -10.51 -3.61 -21.56
CA ILE A 197 -11.57 -3.76 -22.58
C ILE A 197 -10.95 -4.18 -23.93
N ALA A 198 -9.85 -3.54 -24.33
CA ALA A 198 -9.17 -3.90 -25.58
C ALA A 198 -8.63 -5.35 -25.54
N ARG A 199 -8.12 -5.80 -24.39
CA ARG A 199 -7.69 -7.18 -24.16
C ARG A 199 -8.87 -8.15 -24.32
N GLU A 200 -9.99 -7.91 -23.64
CA GLU A 200 -11.16 -8.77 -23.73
C GLU A 200 -11.71 -8.84 -25.17
N ARG A 201 -11.78 -7.72 -25.87
CA ARG A 201 -12.19 -7.71 -27.29
C ARG A 201 -11.26 -8.54 -28.18
N SER A 202 -9.96 -8.56 -27.91
CA SER A 202 -9.02 -9.37 -28.67
C SER A 202 -9.24 -10.88 -28.51
N LEU A 203 -9.77 -11.32 -27.37
CA LEU A 203 -10.08 -12.74 -27.08
C LEU A 203 -11.21 -13.28 -27.96
N GLY A 204 -12.06 -12.43 -28.50
CA GLY A 204 -13.12 -12.83 -29.43
C GLY A 204 -12.62 -13.37 -30.78
N ILE A 205 -11.34 -13.19 -31.10
CA ILE A 205 -10.73 -13.75 -32.33
C ILE A 205 -10.15 -15.14 -32.01
N PRO A 206 -10.56 -16.23 -32.72
CA PRO A 206 -10.04 -17.56 -32.46
C PRO A 206 -8.53 -17.68 -32.78
N ASP A 207 -7.83 -18.50 -32.01
CA ASP A 207 -6.43 -18.84 -32.24
C ASP A 207 -6.34 -20.20 -32.93
N PRO A 208 -5.78 -20.29 -34.14
CA PRO A 208 -5.47 -21.56 -34.74
C PRO A 208 -4.28 -22.22 -34.03
N ALA A 209 -4.29 -23.55 -33.98
CA ALA A 209 -3.15 -24.35 -33.63
C ALA A 209 -2.60 -24.99 -34.91
N ILE A 210 -1.29 -24.97 -35.07
CA ILE A 210 -0.61 -25.71 -36.13
C ILE A 210 0.05 -26.90 -35.48
N SER A 211 -0.17 -28.09 -35.99
CA SER A 211 0.46 -29.31 -35.50
C SER A 211 1.21 -30.06 -36.62
N ALA A 212 2.29 -30.71 -36.23
CA ALA A 212 3.03 -31.64 -37.07
C ALA A 212 3.41 -32.86 -36.25
N GLY A 213 3.28 -34.06 -36.83
CA GLY A 213 3.57 -35.30 -36.10
C GLY A 213 3.95 -36.44 -37.01
N ILE A 214 4.33 -37.54 -36.36
CA ILE A 214 4.64 -38.80 -37.02
C ILE A 214 3.79 -39.86 -36.29
N ARG A 215 3.10 -40.67 -37.12
CA ARG A 215 2.38 -41.85 -36.64
C ARG A 215 3.05 -43.12 -37.16
N ARG A 216 3.28 -44.07 -36.29
CA ARG A 216 3.80 -45.41 -36.61
C ARG A 216 2.70 -46.45 -36.38
N PHE A 217 2.53 -47.29 -37.38
CA PHE A 217 1.61 -48.44 -37.33
C PHE A 217 2.41 -49.73 -37.07
N GLU A 218 2.12 -50.44 -36.00
CA GLU A 218 2.85 -51.69 -35.69
C GLU A 218 2.45 -52.81 -36.63
N GLU A 219 1.20 -52.86 -37.12
CA GLU A 219 0.71 -53.89 -38.03
C GLU A 219 1.48 -53.94 -39.35
N SER A 220 1.61 -52.81 -40.02
CA SER A 220 2.30 -52.68 -41.32
C SER A 220 3.77 -52.30 -41.20
N ARG A 221 4.19 -51.80 -39.98
CA ARG A 221 5.49 -51.18 -39.71
C ARG A 221 5.76 -49.90 -40.52
N ASP A 222 4.67 -49.31 -41.06
CA ASP A 222 4.75 -48.06 -41.80
C ASP A 222 4.72 -46.85 -40.91
N GLN A 223 5.11 -45.71 -41.50
CA GLN A 223 5.05 -44.41 -40.85
C GLN A 223 4.28 -43.41 -41.72
N ALA A 224 3.47 -42.57 -41.10
CA ALA A 224 2.75 -41.48 -41.75
C ALA A 224 3.10 -40.14 -41.07
N PHE A 225 3.23 -39.08 -41.89
CA PHE A 225 3.32 -37.73 -41.40
C PHE A 225 1.93 -37.12 -41.21
N LEU A 226 1.75 -36.43 -40.13
CA LEU A 226 0.50 -35.73 -39.76
C LEU A 226 0.75 -34.23 -39.78
N VAL A 227 -0.16 -33.48 -40.40
CA VAL A 227 -0.18 -32.02 -40.37
C VAL A 227 -1.60 -31.60 -40.10
N GLY A 228 -1.80 -30.72 -39.17
CA GLY A 228 -3.11 -30.23 -38.78
C GLY A 228 -3.12 -28.74 -38.43
#